data_b8c03850e157eb7d4ef23c449925c6bc
#
_entry.id   b8c03850e157eb7d4ef23c449925c6bc
#
_cell.length_a   1.000
_cell.length_b   1.000
_cell.length_c   1.000
_cell.angle_alpha   90.00
_cell.angle_beta   90.00
_cell.angle_gamma   90.00
#
_symmetry.space_group_name_H-M   'P 1'
#
loop_
_entity.id
_entity.type
_entity.pdbx_description
1 polymer ?
#
loop_
_entity_poly.entity_id
_entity_poly.type
_entity_poly.pdbx_seq_one_letter_code
_entity_poly.pdbx_strand_id
1 'polypeptide(L)' 'MGYIGEHVTLDDPAYIHESAWLYGKVYVGPGASIWPNVVTRAETFEIRIGARTNIQDFVMIHVGIASPTLIGEECSIT' A
#
# COMPACT_ATOMS: atom_id res chain seq x y z
N MET A 1 4.08 7.82 -13.78
CA MET A 1 4.18 8.79 -12.69
C MET A 1 3.40 8.30 -11.49
N GLY A 2 3.96 8.45 -10.32
CA GLY A 2 3.33 7.98 -9.10
C GLY A 2 2.73 9.11 -8.27
N TYR A 3 2.15 8.74 -7.14
CA TYR A 3 1.54 9.68 -6.23
C TYR A 3 1.53 9.09 -4.83
N ILE A 4 1.98 9.85 -3.86
CA ILE A 4 1.86 9.46 -2.45
C ILE A 4 1.06 10.57 -1.78
N GLY A 5 -0.17 10.24 -1.38
CA GLY A 5 -1.09 11.21 -0.83
C GLY A 5 -0.75 11.66 0.57
N GLU A 6 -1.41 12.73 1.02
CA GLU A 6 -1.13 13.34 2.31
C GLU A 6 -1.54 12.48 3.50
N HIS A 7 -2.44 11.53 3.29
CA HIS A 7 -2.91 10.64 4.36
C HIS A 7 -2.18 9.30 4.38
N VAL A 8 -1.13 9.16 3.57
CA VAL A 8 -0.31 7.96 3.54
C VAL A 8 0.76 8.04 4.63
N THR A 9 0.91 6.97 5.40
CA THR A 9 1.95 6.86 6.42
C THR A 9 2.96 5.83 5.96
N LEU A 10 4.21 6.26 5.82
CA LEU A 10 5.33 5.38 5.45
C LEU A 10 6.18 5.13 6.68
N ASP A 11 6.12 3.91 7.20
CA ASP A 11 6.86 3.52 8.39
C ASP A 11 8.09 2.73 7.99
N ASP A 12 9.12 3.43 7.51
CA ASP A 12 10.41 2.87 7.12
C ASP A 12 10.29 1.72 6.11
N PRO A 13 9.60 1.92 4.98
CA PRO A 13 9.50 0.87 3.96
C PRO A 13 10.86 0.62 3.32
N ALA A 14 11.07 -0.61 2.83
CA ALA A 14 12.30 -0.95 2.16
C ALA A 14 12.36 -0.32 0.77
N TYR A 15 11.23 -0.22 0.09
CA TYR A 15 11.22 0.26 -1.29
C TYR A 15 9.81 0.66 -1.71
N ILE A 16 9.70 1.80 -2.36
CA ILE A 16 8.45 2.21 -3.03
C ILE A 16 8.84 2.75 -4.39
N HIS A 17 8.40 2.06 -5.43
CA HIS A 17 8.71 2.50 -6.80
C HIS A 17 8.02 3.83 -7.10
N GLU A 18 8.70 4.67 -7.87
CA GLU A 18 8.20 6.02 -8.17
C GLU A 18 6.86 6.03 -8.89
N SER A 19 6.49 4.95 -9.57
CA SER A 19 5.21 4.86 -10.28
C SER A 19 4.06 4.41 -9.39
N ALA A 20 4.31 4.04 -8.13
CA ALA A 20 3.23 3.59 -7.25
C ALA A 20 2.28 4.74 -6.94
N TRP A 21 0.98 4.44 -6.92
CA TRP A 21 -0.07 5.42 -6.66
C TRP A 21 -0.75 5.04 -5.34
N LEU A 22 -0.38 5.74 -4.27
CA LEU A 22 -0.91 5.47 -2.93
C LEU A 22 -1.87 6.58 -2.56
N TYR A 23 -3.16 6.29 -2.58
CA TYR A 23 -4.21 7.28 -2.38
C TYR A 23 -5.04 6.96 -1.15
N GLY A 24 -5.28 7.98 -0.32
CA GLY A 24 -6.11 7.87 0.86
C GLY A 24 -5.33 7.43 2.07
N LYS A 25 -6.01 6.77 3.01
CA LYS A 25 -5.44 6.41 4.31
C LYS A 25 -4.72 5.06 4.20
N VAL A 26 -3.47 5.11 3.79
CA VAL A 26 -2.65 3.91 3.59
C VAL A 26 -1.49 3.91 4.58
N TYR A 27 -1.32 2.81 5.30
CA TYR A 27 -0.16 2.61 6.16
C TYR A 27 0.73 1.53 5.54
N VAL A 28 2.01 1.85 5.37
CA VAL A 28 3.01 0.92 4.83
C VAL A 28 4.03 0.63 5.92
N GLY A 29 4.11 -0.62 6.34
CA GLY A 29 4.95 -1.03 7.46
C GLY A 29 6.43 -1.15 7.13
N PRO A 30 7.26 -1.33 8.17
CA PRO A 30 8.71 -1.38 7.99
C PRO A 30 9.14 -2.55 7.13
N GLY A 31 10.10 -2.30 6.25
CA GLY A 31 10.63 -3.34 5.36
C GLY A 31 9.69 -3.77 4.25
N ALA A 32 8.50 -3.17 4.14
CA ALA A 32 7.58 -3.49 3.05
C ALA A 32 8.10 -2.92 1.73
N SER A 33 7.69 -3.53 0.61
CA SER A 33 8.07 -3.07 -0.71
C SER A 33 6.87 -2.96 -1.63
N ILE A 34 6.80 -1.84 -2.35
CA ILE A 34 5.70 -1.53 -3.27
C ILE A 34 6.32 -1.37 -4.66
N TRP A 35 5.90 -2.19 -5.59
CA TRP A 35 6.55 -2.33 -6.89
C TRP A 35 5.85 -1.50 -7.97
N PRO A 36 6.37 -1.47 -9.22
CA PRO A 36 5.84 -0.54 -10.23
C PRO A 36 4.36 -0.70 -10.51
N ASN A 37 3.70 0.42 -10.70
CA ASN A 37 2.30 0.50 -11.12
C ASN A 37 1.31 -0.11 -10.13
N VAL A 38 1.71 -0.21 -8.86
CA VAL A 38 0.78 -0.59 -7.80
C VAL A 38 -0.14 0.59 -7.52
N VAL A 39 -1.42 0.32 -7.35
CA VAL A 39 -2.43 1.34 -7.01
C VAL A 39 -3.13 0.92 -5.72
N THR A 40 -3.16 1.81 -4.75
CA THR A 40 -3.98 1.61 -3.55
C THR A 40 -4.98 2.76 -3.44
N ARG A 41 -6.24 2.42 -3.15
CA ARG A 41 -7.30 3.42 -2.97
C ARG A 41 -8.02 3.19 -1.65
N ALA A 42 -7.71 4.03 -0.67
CA ALA A 42 -8.27 3.94 0.68
C ALA A 42 -9.17 5.15 0.95
N GLU A 43 -10.28 5.22 0.24
CA GLU A 43 -11.17 6.39 0.24
C GLU A 43 -12.02 6.47 1.51
N THR A 44 -12.56 5.35 1.95
CA THR A 44 -13.51 5.29 3.07
C THR A 44 -12.88 4.74 4.33
N PHE A 45 -12.09 3.68 4.19
CA PHE A 45 -11.40 3.02 5.28
C PHE A 45 -9.93 2.90 4.95
N GLU A 46 -9.12 2.51 5.92
CA GLU A 46 -7.69 2.43 5.71
C GLU A 46 -7.26 1.12 5.05
N ILE A 47 -6.10 1.18 4.41
CA ILE A 47 -5.37 0.01 3.96
C ILE A 47 -4.11 -0.06 4.82
N ARG A 48 -3.87 -1.20 5.44
CA ARG A 48 -2.64 -1.40 6.23
C ARG A 48 -1.84 -2.53 5.61
N ILE A 49 -0.61 -2.21 5.23
CA ILE A 49 0.33 -3.18 4.66
C ILE A 49 1.35 -3.51 5.73
N GLY A 50 1.38 -4.76 6.15
CA GLY A 50 2.22 -5.22 7.25
C GLY A 50 3.70 -5.20 6.92
N ALA A 51 4.52 -5.39 7.95
CA ALA A 51 5.98 -5.33 7.82
C ALA A 51 6.49 -6.40 6.85
N ARG A 52 7.49 -6.04 6.06
CA ARG A 52 8.20 -6.94 5.14
C ARG A 52 7.30 -7.62 4.11
N THR A 53 6.15 -7.01 3.81
CA THR A 53 5.21 -7.51 2.80
C THR A 53 5.57 -6.91 1.44
N ASN A 54 5.45 -7.73 0.39
CA ASN A 54 5.70 -7.30 -0.99
C ASN A 54 4.39 -7.11 -1.72
N ILE A 55 4.19 -5.94 -2.31
CA ILE A 55 3.07 -5.70 -3.22
C ILE A 55 3.66 -5.60 -4.61
N GLN A 56 3.43 -6.61 -5.44
CA GLN A 56 4.09 -6.75 -6.72
C GLN A 56 3.48 -5.84 -7.80
N ASP A 57 4.12 -5.84 -8.96
CA ASP A 57 3.75 -4.96 -10.08
C ASP A 57 2.27 -5.10 -10.47
N PHE A 58 1.64 -3.97 -10.76
CA PHE A 58 0.26 -3.89 -11.25
C PHE A 58 -0.82 -4.39 -10.28
N VAL A 59 -0.49 -4.58 -9.03
CA VAL A 59 -1.51 -4.95 -8.03
C VAL A 59 -2.35 -3.74 -7.70
N MET A 60 -3.66 -3.94 -7.62
CA MET A 60 -4.57 -2.90 -7.15
C MET A 60 -5.23 -3.34 -5.84
N ILE A 61 -5.17 -2.47 -4.83
CA ILE A 61 -5.80 -2.72 -3.54
C ILE A 61 -6.83 -1.62 -3.30
N HIS A 62 -8.07 -2.02 -3.03
CA HIS A 62 -9.16 -1.08 -2.81
C HIS A 62 -9.94 -1.52 -1.57
N VAL A 63 -10.33 -0.56 -0.75
CA VAL A 63 -11.11 -0.86 0.46
C VAL A 63 -12.55 -1.15 0.11
N GLY A 64 -13.21 -1.97 0.94
CA GLY A 64 -14.62 -2.19 0.85
C GLY A 64 -15.40 -0.99 1.38
N ILE A 65 -16.72 -1.02 1.22
CA ILE A 65 -17.58 0.07 1.65
C ILE A 65 -17.61 0.17 3.18
N ALA A 66 -17.51 -0.95 3.87
CA ALA A 66 -17.78 -1.03 5.30
C ALA A 66 -16.61 -1.55 6.15
N SER A 67 -15.43 -1.78 5.57
CA SER A 67 -14.32 -2.32 6.35
C SER A 67 -12.96 -1.98 5.75
N PRO A 68 -11.93 -1.90 6.59
CA PRO A 68 -10.56 -1.67 6.11
C PRO A 68 -9.99 -2.93 5.45
N THR A 69 -8.91 -2.74 4.70
CA THR A 69 -8.15 -3.83 4.13
C THR A 69 -6.86 -3.99 4.94
N LEU A 70 -6.67 -5.19 5.49
CA LEU A 70 -5.51 -5.48 6.32
C LEU A 70 -4.69 -6.57 5.65
N ILE A 71 -3.44 -6.25 5.31
CA ILE A 71 -2.50 -7.21 4.74
C ILE A 71 -1.46 -7.49 5.81
N GLY A 72 -1.30 -8.76 6.15
CA GLY A 72 -0.41 -9.17 7.22
C GLY A 72 1.06 -8.97 6.91
N GLU A 73 1.90 -9.41 7.83
CA GLU A 73 3.35 -9.32 7.67
C GLU A 73 3.87 -10.41 6.75
N GLU A 74 4.97 -10.12 6.07
CA GLU A 74 5.71 -11.09 5.25
C GLU A 74 4.86 -11.78 4.20
N CYS A 75 3.85 -11.07 3.69
CA CYS A 75 3.00 -11.57 2.60
C CYS A 75 3.59 -11.17 1.25
N SER A 76 3.15 -11.84 0.22
CA SER A 76 3.50 -11.45 -1.15
C SER A 76 2.20 -11.42 -1.95
N ILE A 77 1.87 -10.25 -2.46
CA ILE A 77 0.65 -10.03 -3.24
C ILE A 77 1.04 -9.83 -4.69
N THR A 78 0.58 -10.69 -5.54
CA THR A 78 0.92 -10.64 -6.97
C THR A 78 -0.29 -10.50 -7.84
#